data_c43e91ebfb8b9776853c367d2bd2f7e7
#
_entry.id   c43e91ebfb8b9776853c367d2bd2f7e7
#
_cell.length_a   1.000
_cell.length_b   1.000
_cell.length_c   1.000
_cell.angle_alpha   90.00
_cell.angle_beta   90.00
_cell.angle_gamma   90.00
#
_symmetry.space_group_name_H-M   'P 1'
#
loop_
_entity.id
_entity.type
_entity.pdbx_description
1 polymer ?
#
loop_
_entity_poly.entity_id
_entity_poly.type
_entity_poly.pdbx_seq_one_letter_code
_entity_poly.pdbx_strand_id
1 'polypeptide(L)'
;IEGISGTLFRETAIALSFSIVVSSFVALTLSPMLASKFLNKKTSKKFIIRKFENIFSNFANFYKETLSTVIYKTRTVGIFIIFIIIASILLFNFSKKELLPMEDRGAYLIIGATDEGSSFEYTQEQAQKVEARLLPLLQAEDSPYSRFIMRVPGFGSSANSYNSFIIIALLDDWKNRKKGQQIVLREAIGKIVTLPQALAFPISPQSIRVSSYNKPVQMVIYGSTYEELEEIQKKIIRKLRSNKNLSRIDSDYNRNKPEVKLIINKNKAKDLGVSTKS
;
A
#
# COMPACT_ATOMS: atom_id res chain seq x y z
N ILE A 1 -15.11 -12.00 9.63
CA ILE A 1 -14.53 -11.12 8.59
C ILE A 1 -13.80 -12.04 7.63
N GLU A 2 -14.19 -12.03 6.35
CA GLU A 2 -13.57 -12.82 5.29
C GLU A 2 -12.45 -12.04 4.59
N GLY A 3 -11.59 -12.76 3.84
CA GLY A 3 -10.49 -12.17 3.07
C GLY A 3 -9.22 -11.90 3.87
N ILE A 4 -8.30 -11.15 3.28
CA ILE A 4 -6.96 -10.85 3.82
C ILE A 4 -7.07 -10.13 5.18
N SER A 5 -8.00 -9.19 5.31
CA SER A 5 -8.25 -8.49 6.58
C SER A 5 -8.67 -9.46 7.67
N GLY A 6 -9.57 -10.41 7.37
CA GLY A 6 -10.00 -11.43 8.32
C GLY A 6 -8.86 -12.33 8.79
N THR A 7 -7.98 -12.74 7.89
CA THR A 7 -6.81 -13.55 8.23
C THR A 7 -5.86 -12.78 9.15
N LEU A 8 -5.56 -11.52 8.82
CA LEU A 8 -4.67 -10.67 9.62
C LEU A 8 -5.23 -10.43 11.04
N PHE A 9 -6.52 -10.09 11.14
CA PHE A 9 -7.18 -9.87 12.43
C PHE A 9 -7.30 -11.15 13.25
N ARG A 10 -7.52 -12.31 12.61
CA ARG A 10 -7.58 -13.60 13.29
C ARG A 10 -6.25 -13.96 13.96
N GLU A 11 -5.14 -13.84 13.25
CA GLU A 11 -3.81 -14.13 13.80
C GLU A 11 -3.48 -13.21 14.97
N THR A 12 -3.75 -11.91 14.81
CA THR A 12 -3.56 -10.93 15.87
C THR A 12 -4.44 -11.21 17.08
N ALA A 13 -5.71 -11.55 16.89
CA ALA A 13 -6.63 -11.88 17.97
C ALA A 13 -6.21 -13.13 18.74
N ILE A 14 -5.72 -14.17 18.06
CA ILE A 14 -5.21 -15.39 18.70
C ILE A 14 -3.97 -15.06 19.56
N ALA A 15 -3.01 -14.31 19.01
CA ALA A 15 -1.80 -13.91 19.72
C ALA A 15 -2.13 -13.07 20.97
N LEU A 16 -3.02 -12.10 20.84
CA LEU A 16 -3.48 -11.29 21.98
C LEU A 16 -4.21 -12.12 23.03
N SER A 17 -5.12 -12.99 22.62
CA SER A 17 -5.87 -13.85 23.54
C SER A 17 -4.93 -14.76 24.35
N PHE A 18 -3.97 -15.38 23.67
CA PHE A 18 -2.97 -16.20 24.34
C PHE A 18 -2.11 -15.39 25.31
N SER A 19 -1.67 -14.20 24.92
CA SER A 19 -0.91 -13.30 25.77
C SER A 19 -1.68 -12.89 27.03
N ILE A 20 -2.99 -12.63 26.92
CA ILE A 20 -3.85 -12.29 28.05
C ILE A 20 -3.97 -13.49 29.01
N VAL A 21 -4.16 -14.70 28.50
CA VAL A 21 -4.25 -15.91 29.32
C VAL A 21 -2.95 -16.13 30.10
N VAL A 22 -1.80 -16.07 29.43
CA VAL A 22 -0.49 -16.22 30.06
C VAL A 22 -0.24 -15.11 31.08
N SER A 23 -0.54 -13.88 30.76
CA SER A 23 -0.41 -12.72 31.65
C SER A 23 -1.26 -12.90 32.92
N SER A 24 -2.50 -13.35 32.77
CA SER A 24 -3.40 -13.62 33.91
C SER A 24 -2.87 -14.71 34.80
N PHE A 25 -2.36 -15.81 34.22
CA PHE A 25 -1.74 -16.88 34.98
C PHE A 25 -0.52 -16.39 35.78
N VAL A 26 0.37 -15.63 35.13
CA VAL A 26 1.54 -15.04 35.79
C VAL A 26 1.13 -14.08 36.91
N ALA A 27 0.15 -13.22 36.67
CA ALA A 27 -0.34 -12.28 37.68
C ALA A 27 -0.90 -12.99 38.92
N LEU A 28 -1.66 -14.06 38.73
CA LEU A 28 -2.28 -14.81 39.83
C LEU A 28 -1.30 -15.72 40.59
N THR A 29 -0.22 -16.15 39.95
CA THR A 29 0.76 -17.07 40.58
C THR A 29 2.01 -16.34 41.08
N LEU A 30 2.67 -15.59 40.20
CA LEU A 30 3.95 -14.96 40.47
C LEU A 30 3.84 -13.79 41.47
N SER A 31 2.80 -12.95 41.32
CA SER A 31 2.63 -11.77 42.18
C SER A 31 2.40 -12.13 43.64
N PRO A 32 1.50 -13.06 44.01
CA PRO A 32 1.36 -13.52 45.41
C PRO A 32 2.63 -14.20 45.93
N MET A 33 3.30 -15.01 45.10
CA MET A 33 4.53 -15.69 45.49
C MET A 33 5.65 -14.67 45.79
N LEU A 34 5.84 -13.66 44.94
CA LEU A 34 6.81 -12.61 45.19
C LEU A 34 6.43 -11.78 46.41
N ALA A 35 5.16 -11.46 46.57
CA ALA A 35 4.66 -10.72 47.74
C ALA A 35 4.97 -11.49 49.03
N SER A 36 4.73 -12.80 49.08
CA SER A 36 5.03 -13.64 50.25
C SER A 36 6.51 -13.70 50.60
N LYS A 37 7.39 -13.65 49.58
CA LYS A 37 8.86 -13.71 49.80
C LYS A 37 9.48 -12.35 50.13
N PHE A 38 9.02 -11.28 49.50
CA PHE A 38 9.67 -9.97 49.58
C PHE A 38 8.98 -8.99 50.50
N LEU A 39 7.66 -9.09 50.76
CA LEU A 39 6.95 -8.25 51.71
C LEU A 39 7.10 -8.80 53.13
N ASN A 40 8.13 -8.37 53.83
CA ASN A 40 8.33 -8.67 55.25
C ASN A 40 7.90 -7.45 56.10
N LYS A 41 7.17 -7.68 57.21
CA LYS A 41 6.68 -6.60 58.12
C LYS A 41 7.77 -5.63 58.60
N LYS A 42 9.05 -6.03 58.55
CA LYS A 42 10.20 -5.20 58.95
C LYS A 42 10.71 -4.24 57.87
N THR A 43 10.19 -4.31 56.64
CA THR A 43 10.74 -3.54 55.49
C THR A 43 10.21 -2.09 55.42
N SER A 44 9.21 -1.74 56.24
CA SER A 44 8.57 -0.39 56.20
C SER A 44 9.47 0.77 56.68
N LYS A 45 10.70 0.51 57.16
CA LYS A 45 11.64 1.55 57.62
C LYS A 45 12.60 2.09 56.55
N LYS A 46 12.59 1.58 55.34
CA LYS A 46 13.48 2.08 54.26
C LYS A 46 12.94 3.37 53.69
N PHE A 47 13.79 4.38 53.58
CA PHE A 47 13.47 5.72 53.07
C PHE A 47 12.73 5.71 51.70
N ILE A 48 13.11 4.78 50.81
CA ILE A 48 12.50 4.60 49.47
C ILE A 48 11.03 4.15 49.63
N ILE A 49 10.72 3.20 50.51
CA ILE A 49 9.36 2.69 50.71
C ILE A 49 8.46 3.81 51.26
N ARG A 50 8.94 4.60 52.22
CA ARG A 50 8.20 5.74 52.73
C ARG A 50 7.90 6.79 51.68
N LYS A 51 8.84 7.05 50.76
CA LYS A 51 8.62 8.00 49.66
C LYS A 51 7.54 7.48 48.71
N PHE A 52 7.55 6.19 48.39
CA PHE A 52 6.49 5.56 47.60
C PHE A 52 5.12 5.56 48.30
N GLU A 53 5.07 5.25 49.59
CA GLU A 53 3.84 5.31 50.37
C GLU A 53 3.25 6.72 50.41
N ASN A 54 4.07 7.76 50.57
CA ASN A 54 3.62 9.15 50.55
C ASN A 54 3.08 9.55 49.17
N ILE A 55 3.77 9.17 48.08
CA ILE A 55 3.30 9.45 46.70
C ILE A 55 1.96 8.74 46.48
N PHE A 56 1.87 7.46 46.87
CA PHE A 56 0.65 6.68 46.71
C PHE A 56 -0.51 7.21 47.55
N SER A 57 -0.26 7.60 48.79
CA SER A 57 -1.29 8.16 49.67
C SER A 57 -1.79 9.51 49.16
N ASN A 58 -0.89 10.38 48.67
CA ASN A 58 -1.28 11.65 48.03
C ASN A 58 -2.12 11.41 46.77
N PHE A 59 -1.73 10.44 45.96
CA PHE A 59 -2.52 10.06 44.79
C PHE A 59 -3.89 9.47 45.15
N ALA A 60 -3.94 8.61 46.16
CA ALA A 60 -5.19 8.06 46.69
C ALA A 60 -6.12 9.12 47.24
N ASN A 61 -5.59 10.12 47.98
CA ASN A 61 -6.37 11.25 48.49
C ASN A 61 -6.89 12.14 47.35
N PHE A 62 -6.04 12.45 46.38
CA PHE A 62 -6.45 13.18 45.18
C PHE A 62 -7.57 12.47 44.42
N TYR A 63 -7.43 11.15 44.21
CA TYR A 63 -8.45 10.32 43.58
C TYR A 63 -9.77 10.35 44.38
N LYS A 64 -9.70 10.17 45.71
CA LYS A 64 -10.87 10.20 46.59
C LYS A 64 -11.61 11.55 46.55
N GLU A 65 -10.89 12.64 46.59
CA GLU A 65 -11.47 14.01 46.54
C GLU A 65 -12.10 14.25 45.15
N THR A 66 -11.38 13.90 44.08
CA THR A 66 -11.90 14.01 42.71
C THR A 66 -13.15 13.17 42.52
N LEU A 67 -13.09 11.90 42.94
CA LEU A 67 -14.22 10.97 42.81
C LEU A 67 -15.44 11.45 43.58
N SER A 68 -15.27 11.93 44.84
CA SER A 68 -16.37 12.46 45.63
C SER A 68 -17.03 13.66 44.93
N THR A 69 -16.23 14.57 44.37
CA THR A 69 -16.72 15.72 43.64
C THR A 69 -17.50 15.33 42.38
N VAL A 70 -16.98 14.34 41.64
CA VAL A 70 -17.59 13.83 40.38
C VAL A 70 -18.93 13.17 40.66
N ILE A 71 -19.02 12.32 41.69
CA ILE A 71 -20.26 11.63 42.09
C ILE A 71 -21.40 12.60 42.39
N TYR A 72 -21.10 13.68 43.06
CA TYR A 72 -22.13 14.70 43.39
C TYR A 72 -22.50 15.62 42.21
N LYS A 73 -21.64 15.70 41.17
CA LYS A 73 -21.89 16.57 40.01
C LYS A 73 -22.39 15.78 38.78
N THR A 74 -23.39 14.94 38.98
CA THR A 74 -23.97 14.07 37.92
C THR A 74 -24.31 14.78 36.62
N ARG A 75 -24.82 16.02 36.68
CA ARG A 75 -25.13 16.83 35.48
C ARG A 75 -23.85 17.15 34.68
N THR A 76 -22.80 17.58 35.37
CA THR A 76 -21.50 17.92 34.71
C THR A 76 -20.89 16.68 34.07
N VAL A 77 -20.96 15.52 34.73
CA VAL A 77 -20.49 14.24 34.20
C VAL A 77 -21.31 13.85 32.97
N GLY A 78 -22.63 13.99 33.02
CA GLY A 78 -23.51 13.72 31.88
C GLY A 78 -23.17 14.59 30.66
N ILE A 79 -22.98 15.88 30.85
CA ILE A 79 -22.55 16.81 29.78
C ILE A 79 -21.19 16.38 29.19
N PHE A 80 -20.24 16.02 30.06
CA PHE A 80 -18.91 15.58 29.62
C PHE A 80 -18.96 14.29 28.83
N ILE A 81 -19.78 13.31 29.21
CA ILE A 81 -19.99 12.07 28.46
C ILE A 81 -20.61 12.37 27.08
N ILE A 82 -21.63 13.23 27.03
CA ILE A 82 -22.23 13.65 25.75
C ILE A 82 -21.20 14.32 24.85
N PHE A 83 -20.38 15.20 25.44
CA PHE A 83 -19.30 15.86 24.70
C PHE A 83 -18.31 14.85 24.12
N ILE A 84 -17.87 13.84 24.90
CA ILE A 84 -16.97 12.78 24.40
C ILE A 84 -17.62 11.99 23.28
N ILE A 85 -18.90 11.64 23.39
CA ILE A 85 -19.61 10.89 22.34
C ILE A 85 -19.67 11.72 21.05
N ILE A 86 -20.04 13.00 21.14
CA ILE A 86 -20.08 13.89 19.97
C ILE A 86 -18.68 14.04 19.35
N ALA A 87 -17.66 14.27 20.17
CA ALA A 87 -16.27 14.39 19.71
C ALA A 87 -15.79 13.11 19.04
N SER A 88 -16.13 11.92 19.59
CA SER A 88 -15.80 10.63 19.00
C SER A 88 -16.45 10.42 17.63
N ILE A 89 -17.73 10.78 17.50
CA ILE A 89 -18.46 10.70 16.22
C ILE A 89 -17.82 11.64 15.18
N LEU A 90 -17.48 12.86 15.58
CA LEU A 90 -16.81 13.82 14.71
C LEU A 90 -15.44 13.30 14.27
N LEU A 91 -14.60 12.87 15.20
CA LEU A 91 -13.28 12.31 14.89
C LEU A 91 -13.39 11.09 13.97
N PHE A 92 -14.35 10.20 14.20
CA PHE A 92 -14.58 9.03 13.35
C PHE A 92 -14.96 9.41 11.92
N ASN A 93 -15.76 10.47 11.74
CA ASN A 93 -16.14 10.95 10.42
C ASN A 93 -14.99 11.67 9.69
N PHE A 94 -14.14 12.39 10.41
CA PHE A 94 -12.98 13.08 9.84
C PHE A 94 -11.76 12.17 9.65
N SER A 95 -11.71 11.01 10.34
CA SER A 95 -10.63 10.05 10.19
C SER A 95 -10.65 9.43 8.80
N LYS A 96 -9.47 9.35 8.17
CA LYS A 96 -9.30 8.63 6.92
C LYS A 96 -9.56 7.14 7.16
N LYS A 97 -10.45 6.57 6.35
CA LYS A 97 -10.81 5.14 6.41
C LYS A 97 -9.93 4.37 5.43
N GLU A 98 -8.68 4.18 5.79
CA GLU A 98 -7.71 3.41 5.00
C GLU A 98 -7.39 2.10 5.73
N LEU A 99 -7.40 0.98 5.00
CA LEU A 99 -7.05 -0.32 5.58
C LEU A 99 -5.55 -0.38 5.90
N LEU A 100 -4.73 0.16 5.00
CA LEU A 100 -3.28 0.25 5.13
C LEU A 100 -2.84 1.62 4.65
N PRO A 101 -2.20 2.43 5.50
CA PRO A 101 -1.63 3.69 5.08
C PRO A 101 -0.49 3.46 4.08
N MET A 102 -0.26 4.43 3.21
CA MET A 102 0.87 4.38 2.28
C MET A 102 2.18 4.44 3.05
N GLU A 103 2.96 3.36 2.95
CA GLU A 103 4.25 3.23 3.62
C GLU A 103 5.34 3.97 2.86
N ASP A 104 6.27 4.58 3.60
CA ASP A 104 7.53 5.03 3.07
C ASP A 104 8.59 3.94 3.24
N ARG A 105 8.88 3.21 2.17
CA ARG A 105 9.81 2.07 2.16
C ARG A 105 11.20 2.43 1.63
N GLY A 106 11.46 3.70 1.37
CA GLY A 106 12.72 4.14 0.76
C GLY A 106 12.88 3.68 -0.70
N ALA A 107 11.80 3.21 -1.34
CA ALA A 107 11.82 2.81 -2.75
C ALA A 107 10.42 2.85 -3.36
N TYR A 108 10.33 3.19 -4.64
CA TYR A 108 9.12 3.05 -5.42
C TYR A 108 9.43 2.54 -6.83
N LEU A 109 8.42 2.03 -7.51
CA LEU A 109 8.54 1.47 -8.84
C LEU A 109 7.89 2.42 -9.86
N ILE A 110 8.54 2.65 -10.98
CA ILE A 110 7.94 3.26 -12.15
C ILE A 110 7.69 2.14 -13.15
N ILE A 111 6.41 1.85 -13.38
CA ILE A 111 6.00 0.86 -14.35
C ILE A 111 5.69 1.60 -15.64
N GLY A 112 6.31 1.16 -16.73
CA GLY A 112 6.10 1.70 -18.05
C GLY A 112 5.67 0.62 -19.03
N ALA A 113 4.85 1.03 -19.98
CA ALA A 113 4.42 0.20 -21.11
C ALA A 113 4.48 1.01 -22.40
N THR A 114 4.94 0.36 -23.47
CA THR A 114 4.86 0.79 -24.84
C THR A 114 3.71 0.05 -25.54
N ASP A 115 3.44 0.36 -26.80
CA ASP A 115 2.42 -0.33 -27.58
C ASP A 115 2.67 -1.83 -27.68
N GLU A 116 1.61 -2.62 -27.77
CA GLU A 116 1.72 -4.06 -27.96
C GLU A 116 2.43 -4.38 -29.29
N GLY A 117 3.35 -5.34 -29.24
CA GLY A 117 4.19 -5.69 -30.40
C GLY A 117 5.46 -4.86 -30.54
N SER A 118 5.74 -3.93 -29.61
CA SER A 118 7.00 -3.20 -29.59
C SER A 118 8.19 -4.16 -29.40
N SER A 119 9.30 -3.86 -30.08
CA SER A 119 10.55 -4.60 -29.91
C SER A 119 11.21 -4.26 -28.57
N PHE A 120 12.16 -5.13 -28.17
CA PHE A 120 12.98 -4.90 -26.98
C PHE A 120 13.73 -3.56 -27.07
N GLU A 121 14.37 -3.30 -28.23
CA GLU A 121 15.19 -2.10 -28.46
C GLU A 121 14.34 -0.83 -28.37
N TYR A 122 13.16 -0.83 -28.99
CA TYR A 122 12.25 0.31 -28.91
C TYR A 122 11.79 0.57 -27.46
N THR A 123 11.40 -0.48 -26.75
CA THR A 123 10.96 -0.36 -25.35
C THR A 123 12.11 0.12 -24.45
N GLN A 124 13.32 -0.38 -24.69
CA GLN A 124 14.51 0.06 -23.98
C GLN A 124 14.80 1.54 -24.23
N GLU A 125 14.70 2.00 -25.47
CA GLU A 125 14.88 3.42 -25.82
C GLU A 125 13.84 4.31 -25.09
N GLN A 126 12.58 3.89 -25.04
CA GLN A 126 11.56 4.64 -24.31
C GLN A 126 11.82 4.63 -22.79
N ALA A 127 12.25 3.52 -22.24
CA ALA A 127 12.64 3.42 -20.82
C ALA A 127 13.81 4.37 -20.50
N GLN A 128 14.82 4.46 -21.38
CA GLN A 128 15.94 5.39 -21.25
C GLN A 128 15.48 6.86 -21.32
N LYS A 129 14.49 7.19 -22.14
CA LYS A 129 13.91 8.54 -22.18
C LYS A 129 13.20 8.90 -20.88
N VAL A 130 12.52 7.92 -20.25
CA VAL A 130 11.91 8.11 -18.93
C VAL A 130 12.99 8.33 -17.88
N GLU A 131 14.05 7.51 -17.86
CA GLU A 131 15.18 7.63 -16.95
C GLU A 131 15.87 8.98 -17.11
N ALA A 132 16.16 9.40 -18.32
CA ALA A 132 16.80 10.69 -18.61
C ALA A 132 16.05 11.90 -18.02
N ARG A 133 14.71 11.83 -17.93
CA ARG A 133 13.91 12.87 -17.28
C ARG A 133 13.99 12.83 -15.75
N LEU A 134 14.32 11.69 -15.18
CA LEU A 134 14.48 11.52 -13.74
C LEU A 134 15.92 11.86 -13.27
N LEU A 135 16.93 11.71 -14.14
CA LEU A 135 18.33 11.99 -13.80
C LEU A 135 18.55 13.37 -13.15
N PRO A 136 17.92 14.47 -13.59
CA PRO A 136 18.08 15.77 -12.92
C PRO A 136 17.62 15.76 -11.45
N LEU A 137 16.67 14.88 -11.09
CA LEU A 137 16.24 14.71 -9.70
C LEU A 137 17.28 13.99 -8.86
N LEU A 138 18.04 13.07 -9.47
CA LEU A 138 19.16 12.36 -8.81
C LEU A 138 20.37 13.28 -8.61
N GLN A 139 20.63 14.17 -9.56
CA GLN A 139 21.80 15.05 -9.55
C GLN A 139 21.59 16.34 -8.74
N ALA A 140 20.42 16.58 -8.19
CA ALA A 140 20.13 17.75 -7.38
C ALA A 140 20.96 17.72 -6.06
N GLU A 141 21.39 18.87 -5.57
CA GLU A 141 22.26 19.02 -4.38
C GLU A 141 21.64 18.39 -3.12
N ASP A 142 20.31 18.49 -2.96
CA ASP A 142 19.53 17.86 -1.87
C ASP A 142 18.70 16.68 -2.39
N SER A 143 19.27 15.83 -3.26
CA SER A 143 18.56 14.72 -3.87
C SER A 143 18.08 13.72 -2.82
N PRO A 144 16.79 13.35 -2.83
CA PRO A 144 16.30 12.25 -2.01
C PRO A 144 16.61 10.88 -2.60
N TYR A 145 17.21 10.79 -3.78
CA TYR A 145 17.47 9.57 -4.52
C TYR A 145 18.88 9.06 -4.32
N SER A 146 19.02 7.74 -4.13
CA SER A 146 20.28 7.03 -4.13
C SER A 146 20.66 6.56 -5.54
N ARG A 147 19.72 5.92 -6.25
CA ARG A 147 19.94 5.42 -7.62
C ARG A 147 18.65 5.02 -8.30
N PHE A 148 18.73 4.90 -9.63
CA PHE A 148 17.71 4.24 -10.46
C PHE A 148 18.24 2.91 -10.98
N ILE A 149 17.35 1.89 -11.04
CA ILE A 149 17.66 0.58 -11.62
C ILE A 149 16.60 0.32 -12.67
N MET A 150 16.99 0.27 -13.93
CA MET A 150 16.10 -0.02 -15.05
C MET A 150 16.14 -1.51 -15.43
N ARG A 151 14.97 -2.05 -15.75
CA ARG A 151 14.82 -3.40 -16.28
C ARG A 151 13.83 -3.43 -17.43
N VAL A 152 14.22 -4.09 -18.52
CA VAL A 152 13.38 -4.43 -19.68
C VAL A 152 13.57 -5.94 -19.95
N PRO A 153 12.51 -6.73 -20.10
CA PRO A 153 11.09 -6.41 -19.88
C PRO A 153 10.75 -6.22 -18.41
N GLY A 154 9.60 -5.60 -18.15
CA GLY A 154 9.09 -5.40 -16.77
C GLY A 154 8.70 -6.71 -16.08
N PHE A 155 8.36 -6.63 -14.78
CA PHE A 155 7.89 -7.80 -14.04
C PHE A 155 6.48 -8.22 -14.50
N GLY A 156 6.25 -9.52 -14.64
CA GLY A 156 4.95 -10.07 -15.02
C GLY A 156 4.68 -10.06 -16.53
N SER A 157 5.64 -9.65 -17.34
CA SER A 157 5.55 -9.81 -18.78
C SER A 157 5.59 -11.29 -19.17
N SER A 158 4.73 -11.68 -20.12
CA SER A 158 4.83 -13.01 -20.74
C SER A 158 6.19 -13.15 -21.44
N ALA A 159 6.67 -14.37 -21.60
CA ALA A 159 8.00 -14.68 -22.14
C ALA A 159 8.32 -14.01 -23.50
N ASN A 160 7.29 -13.60 -24.26
CA ASN A 160 7.41 -12.99 -25.58
C ASN A 160 6.89 -11.54 -25.62
N SER A 161 6.69 -10.88 -24.49
CA SER A 161 6.17 -9.51 -24.44
C SER A 161 7.26 -8.57 -23.92
N TYR A 162 7.86 -7.83 -24.84
CA TYR A 162 8.93 -6.86 -24.54
C TYR A 162 8.42 -5.43 -24.41
N ASN A 163 7.11 -5.22 -24.44
CA ASN A 163 6.47 -3.91 -24.43
C ASN A 163 6.32 -3.27 -23.04
N SER A 164 7.03 -3.78 -22.04
CA SER A 164 6.99 -3.23 -20.68
C SER A 164 8.38 -3.03 -20.11
N PHE A 165 8.50 -2.04 -19.22
CA PHE A 165 9.72 -1.79 -18.47
C PHE A 165 9.40 -1.39 -17.03
N ILE A 166 10.39 -1.50 -16.17
CA ILE A 166 10.33 -1.03 -14.79
C ILE A 166 11.59 -0.25 -14.48
N ILE A 167 11.40 0.89 -13.80
CA ILE A 167 12.48 1.62 -13.18
C ILE A 167 12.24 1.60 -11.66
N ILE A 168 13.18 1.05 -10.93
CA ILE A 168 13.18 1.03 -9.47
C ILE A 168 13.91 2.28 -9.02
N ALA A 169 13.19 3.20 -8.38
CA ALA A 169 13.75 4.39 -7.77
C ALA A 169 14.06 4.09 -6.30
N LEU A 170 15.34 4.00 -5.96
CA LEU A 170 15.81 3.84 -4.60
C LEU A 170 16.06 5.22 -4.02
N LEU A 171 15.48 5.46 -2.85
CA LEU A 171 15.66 6.69 -2.09
C LEU A 171 16.80 6.53 -1.09
N ASP A 172 17.35 7.63 -0.66
CA ASP A 172 18.35 7.65 0.40
C ASP A 172 17.71 7.32 1.76
N ASP A 173 18.51 7.08 2.78
CA ASP A 173 18.04 6.74 4.12
C ASP A 173 17.15 7.85 4.68
N TRP A 174 16.13 7.49 5.46
CA TRP A 174 15.16 8.45 6.07
C TRP A 174 15.84 9.56 6.87
N LYS A 175 16.99 9.27 7.47
CA LYS A 175 17.77 10.26 8.23
C LYS A 175 18.37 11.36 7.36
N ASN A 176 18.65 11.04 6.10
CA ASN A 176 19.32 11.93 5.15
C ASN A 176 18.32 12.67 4.25
N ARG A 177 17.06 12.25 4.23
CA ARG A 177 16.01 12.84 3.39
C ARG A 177 15.21 13.92 4.10
N LYS A 178 15.04 15.06 3.46
CA LYS A 178 14.12 16.12 3.90
C LYS A 178 12.68 15.87 3.44
N LYS A 179 12.49 15.04 2.37
CA LYS A 179 11.19 14.77 1.74
C LYS A 179 10.80 13.32 1.92
N GLY A 180 9.56 13.06 2.36
CA GLY A 180 8.99 11.71 2.38
C GLY A 180 8.70 11.18 0.96
N GLN A 181 8.66 9.86 0.82
CA GLN A 181 8.45 9.15 -0.45
C GLN A 181 7.25 9.64 -1.25
N GLN A 182 6.16 10.04 -0.60
CA GLN A 182 4.93 10.51 -1.25
C GLN A 182 5.13 11.84 -2.01
N ILE A 183 5.96 12.72 -1.46
CA ILE A 183 6.29 14.01 -2.09
C ILE A 183 7.18 13.75 -3.30
N VAL A 184 8.21 12.93 -3.11
CA VAL A 184 9.18 12.53 -4.15
C VAL A 184 8.48 11.85 -5.33
N LEU A 185 7.55 10.95 -5.04
CA LEU A 185 6.75 10.26 -6.05
C LEU A 185 5.88 11.23 -6.86
N ARG A 186 5.28 12.24 -6.23
CA ARG A 186 4.52 13.29 -6.93
C ARG A 186 5.40 14.14 -7.86
N GLU A 187 6.60 14.49 -7.42
CA GLU A 187 7.58 15.22 -8.24
C GLU A 187 7.98 14.39 -9.48
N ALA A 188 8.20 13.08 -9.30
CA ALA A 188 8.48 12.16 -10.41
C ALA A 188 7.31 12.09 -11.42
N ILE A 189 6.05 12.02 -10.96
CA ILE A 189 4.88 12.06 -11.85
C ILE A 189 4.93 13.27 -12.77
N GLY A 190 5.19 14.47 -12.22
CA GLY A 190 5.25 15.70 -12.99
C GLY A 190 6.30 15.70 -14.10
N LYS A 191 7.36 14.90 -13.96
CA LYS A 191 8.42 14.80 -14.97
C LYS A 191 8.14 13.78 -16.06
N ILE A 192 7.44 12.67 -15.74
CA ILE A 192 7.27 11.54 -16.67
C ILE A 192 5.94 11.50 -17.40
N VAL A 193 4.89 12.13 -16.86
CA VAL A 193 3.51 12.13 -17.45
C VAL A 193 3.46 12.71 -18.87
N THR A 194 4.43 13.55 -19.24
CA THR A 194 4.44 14.25 -20.53
C THR A 194 5.08 13.46 -21.68
N LEU A 195 5.42 12.17 -21.49
CA LEU A 195 5.98 11.35 -22.57
C LEU A 195 4.86 10.70 -23.37
N PRO A 196 4.67 11.04 -24.65
CA PRO A 196 3.56 10.54 -25.45
C PRO A 196 3.72 9.08 -25.93
N GLN A 197 4.95 8.56 -25.94
CA GLN A 197 5.29 7.28 -26.56
C GLN A 197 5.42 6.13 -25.56
N ALA A 198 5.34 6.42 -24.26
CA ALA A 198 5.35 5.40 -23.21
C ALA A 198 4.42 5.83 -22.07
N LEU A 199 3.51 4.96 -21.69
CA LEU A 199 2.70 5.15 -20.51
C LEU A 199 3.54 4.73 -19.30
N ALA A 200 4.12 5.69 -18.60
CA ALA A 200 4.90 5.42 -17.40
C ALA A 200 4.27 6.09 -16.17
N PHE A 201 4.16 5.37 -15.08
CA PHE A 201 3.62 5.90 -13.84
C PHE A 201 4.29 5.28 -12.62
N PRO A 202 4.57 6.06 -11.58
CA PRO A 202 5.15 5.57 -10.35
C PRO A 202 4.09 4.96 -9.44
N ILE A 203 4.43 3.86 -8.81
CA ILE A 203 3.64 3.19 -7.79
C ILE A 203 4.50 2.93 -6.55
N SER A 204 3.90 3.07 -5.37
CA SER A 204 4.52 2.65 -4.12
C SER A 204 4.08 1.22 -3.80
N PRO A 205 5.00 0.24 -3.79
CA PRO A 205 4.65 -1.12 -3.41
C PRO A 205 4.25 -1.15 -1.93
N GLN A 206 3.13 -1.79 -1.62
CA GLN A 206 2.66 -2.00 -0.26
C GLN A 206 3.24 -3.31 0.31
N SER A 207 3.49 -3.36 1.62
CA SER A 207 3.98 -4.56 2.32
C SER A 207 2.98 -5.71 2.23
N ILE A 208 1.70 -5.40 2.30
CA ILE A 208 0.60 -6.37 2.17
C ILE A 208 -0.15 -6.07 0.88
N ARG A 209 -0.15 -7.02 -0.04
CA ARG A 209 -0.94 -6.93 -1.27
C ARG A 209 -2.39 -7.31 -0.96
N VAL A 210 -3.25 -6.31 -0.90
CA VAL A 210 -4.70 -6.52 -0.69
C VAL A 210 -5.39 -7.01 -1.97
N SER A 211 -4.79 -6.76 -3.13
CA SER A 211 -5.29 -7.19 -4.44
C SER A 211 -4.12 -7.51 -5.38
N SER A 212 -4.32 -8.49 -6.26
CA SER A 212 -3.35 -8.84 -7.32
C SER A 212 -3.16 -7.69 -8.32
N TYR A 213 -4.16 -6.85 -8.46
CA TYR A 213 -4.16 -5.65 -9.28
C TYR A 213 -4.25 -4.45 -8.34
N ASN A 214 -3.32 -3.52 -8.40
CA ASN A 214 -3.26 -2.32 -7.55
C ASN A 214 -4.38 -1.29 -7.83
N LYS A 215 -5.58 -1.74 -8.27
CA LYS A 215 -6.71 -0.87 -8.58
C LYS A 215 -7.84 -1.11 -7.60
N PRO A 216 -8.36 -0.05 -6.96
CA PRO A 216 -9.40 -0.16 -5.96
C PRO A 216 -10.76 -0.60 -6.54
N VAL A 217 -11.00 -0.35 -7.81
CA VAL A 217 -12.21 -0.78 -8.52
C VAL A 217 -11.83 -1.71 -9.66
N GLN A 218 -12.36 -2.92 -9.63
CA GLN A 218 -12.16 -3.95 -10.65
C GLN A 218 -13.52 -4.49 -11.07
N MET A 219 -13.72 -4.65 -12.37
CA MET A 219 -14.94 -5.21 -12.94
C MET A 219 -14.55 -6.30 -13.94
N VAL A 220 -15.13 -7.48 -13.78
CA VAL A 220 -14.98 -8.58 -14.73
C VAL A 220 -16.22 -8.63 -15.60
N ILE A 221 -16.04 -8.67 -16.91
CA ILE A 221 -17.10 -8.74 -17.89
C ILE A 221 -17.02 -10.10 -18.56
N TYR A 222 -18.14 -10.79 -18.60
CA TYR A 222 -18.30 -12.08 -19.28
C TYR A 222 -19.13 -11.89 -20.54
N GLY A 223 -18.78 -12.59 -21.60
CA GLY A 223 -19.50 -12.61 -22.88
C GLY A 223 -19.21 -13.87 -23.66
N SER A 224 -20.03 -14.13 -24.66
CA SER A 224 -19.94 -15.35 -25.48
C SER A 224 -18.90 -15.24 -26.59
N THR A 225 -18.61 -14.04 -27.09
CA THR A 225 -17.64 -13.78 -28.15
C THR A 225 -16.75 -12.59 -27.80
N TYR A 226 -15.55 -12.56 -28.39
CA TYR A 226 -14.62 -11.46 -28.18
C TYR A 226 -15.11 -10.14 -28.80
N GLU A 227 -15.86 -10.19 -29.87
CA GLU A 227 -16.47 -9.06 -30.53
C GLU A 227 -17.51 -8.39 -29.62
N GLU A 228 -18.36 -9.18 -28.99
CA GLU A 228 -19.36 -8.71 -28.01
C GLU A 228 -18.68 -8.06 -26.80
N LEU A 229 -17.64 -8.69 -26.27
CA LEU A 229 -16.87 -8.16 -25.16
C LEU A 229 -16.22 -6.83 -25.48
N GLU A 230 -15.67 -6.67 -26.71
CA GLU A 230 -15.05 -5.44 -27.16
C GLU A 230 -16.07 -4.29 -27.26
N GLU A 231 -17.26 -4.55 -27.76
CA GLU A 231 -18.32 -3.54 -27.82
C GLU A 231 -18.78 -3.10 -26.44
N ILE A 232 -19.01 -4.06 -25.55
CA ILE A 232 -19.42 -3.81 -24.15
C ILE A 232 -18.33 -3.00 -23.44
N GLN A 233 -17.06 -3.42 -23.58
CA GLN A 233 -15.90 -2.73 -23.01
C GLN A 233 -15.84 -1.26 -23.47
N LYS A 234 -15.95 -1.00 -24.78
CA LYS A 234 -15.92 0.35 -25.33
C LYS A 234 -17.05 1.23 -24.78
N LYS A 235 -18.27 0.68 -24.65
CA LYS A 235 -19.40 1.39 -24.06
C LYS A 235 -19.17 1.74 -22.60
N ILE A 236 -18.66 0.78 -21.81
CA ILE A 236 -18.39 0.96 -20.38
C ILE A 236 -17.28 1.97 -20.17
N ILE A 237 -16.13 1.82 -20.84
CA ILE A 237 -14.99 2.74 -20.73
C ILE A 237 -15.41 4.17 -21.05
N ARG A 238 -16.20 4.37 -22.14
CA ARG A 238 -16.72 5.69 -22.53
C ARG A 238 -17.56 6.31 -21.41
N LYS A 239 -18.45 5.52 -20.79
CA LYS A 239 -19.32 5.98 -19.71
C LYS A 239 -18.52 6.24 -18.41
N LEU A 240 -17.53 5.43 -18.10
CA LEU A 240 -16.68 5.62 -16.93
C LEU A 240 -15.77 6.84 -17.05
N ARG A 241 -15.24 7.13 -18.26
CA ARG A 241 -14.39 8.32 -18.51
C ARG A 241 -15.11 9.64 -18.28
N SER A 242 -16.45 9.65 -18.36
CA SER A 242 -17.24 10.86 -18.04
C SER A 242 -17.35 11.13 -16.53
N ASN A 243 -16.99 10.16 -15.68
CA ASN A 243 -17.04 10.32 -14.24
C ASN A 243 -15.75 10.94 -13.70
N LYS A 244 -15.84 12.14 -13.15
CA LYS A 244 -14.68 12.91 -12.62
C LYS A 244 -13.99 12.25 -11.41
N ASN A 245 -14.66 11.34 -10.74
CA ASN A 245 -14.12 10.62 -9.57
C ASN A 245 -13.28 9.39 -9.95
N LEU A 246 -13.27 9.00 -11.23
CA LEU A 246 -12.51 7.87 -11.75
C LEU A 246 -11.36 8.36 -12.61
N SER A 247 -10.18 7.82 -12.36
CA SER A 247 -8.98 8.07 -13.13
C SER A 247 -8.31 6.75 -13.51
N ARG A 248 -7.54 6.73 -14.58
CA ARG A 248 -6.77 5.56 -15.05
C ARG A 248 -7.65 4.34 -15.32
N ILE A 249 -8.65 4.52 -16.15
CA ILE A 249 -9.52 3.44 -16.62
C ILE A 249 -8.80 2.73 -17.75
N ASP A 250 -8.50 1.46 -17.58
CA ASP A 250 -7.93 0.59 -18.59
C ASP A 250 -8.62 -0.78 -18.59
N SER A 251 -8.26 -1.62 -19.52
CA SER A 251 -8.77 -2.98 -19.69
C SER A 251 -7.64 -3.92 -20.07
N ASP A 252 -7.73 -5.16 -19.60
CA ASP A 252 -6.77 -6.22 -19.91
C ASP A 252 -6.91 -6.73 -21.34
N TYR A 253 -8.05 -6.46 -22.02
CA TYR A 253 -8.27 -6.85 -23.39
C TYR A 253 -7.95 -5.72 -24.35
N ASN A 254 -6.89 -5.92 -25.15
CA ASN A 254 -6.48 -5.02 -26.24
C ASN A 254 -6.28 -5.82 -27.52
N ARG A 255 -6.99 -5.45 -28.57
CA ARG A 255 -6.91 -6.11 -29.89
C ARG A 255 -5.85 -5.48 -30.82
N ASN A 256 -4.93 -4.71 -30.29
CA ASN A 256 -4.01 -3.89 -31.09
C ASN A 256 -2.67 -4.56 -31.38
N LYS A 257 -2.52 -5.86 -31.11
CA LYS A 257 -1.27 -6.55 -31.46
C LYS A 257 -1.21 -6.75 -32.97
N PRO A 258 -0.25 -6.12 -33.66
CA PRO A 258 -0.09 -6.33 -35.11
C PRO A 258 0.37 -7.78 -35.34
N GLU A 259 -0.34 -8.46 -36.23
CA GLU A 259 0.02 -9.82 -36.68
C GLU A 259 0.41 -9.78 -38.15
N VAL A 260 1.51 -10.42 -38.47
CA VAL A 260 1.89 -10.68 -39.87
C VAL A 260 1.39 -12.07 -40.25
N LYS A 261 0.36 -12.12 -41.09
CA LYS A 261 -0.17 -13.36 -41.62
C LYS A 261 0.53 -13.71 -42.93
N LEU A 262 1.38 -14.72 -42.92
CA LEU A 262 2.02 -15.23 -44.10
C LEU A 262 1.04 -16.18 -44.83
N ILE A 263 0.58 -15.80 -46.02
CA ILE A 263 -0.27 -16.63 -46.86
C ILE A 263 0.57 -17.18 -48.00
N ILE A 264 0.90 -18.48 -47.95
CA ILE A 264 1.67 -19.16 -48.99
C ILE A 264 0.74 -19.57 -50.11
N ASN A 265 1.02 -19.09 -51.33
CA ASN A 265 0.33 -19.58 -52.54
C ASN A 265 0.90 -20.93 -52.90
N LYS A 266 0.20 -21.99 -52.48
CA LYS A 266 0.65 -23.39 -52.67
C LYS A 266 0.80 -23.78 -54.13
N ASN A 267 0.00 -23.25 -55.07
CA ASN A 267 0.09 -23.53 -56.48
C ASN A 267 1.36 -22.92 -57.07
N LYS A 268 1.64 -21.69 -56.78
CA LYS A 268 2.86 -21.00 -57.23
C LYS A 268 4.13 -21.60 -56.61
N ALA A 269 4.07 -22.03 -55.37
CA ALA A 269 5.19 -22.74 -54.72
C ALA A 269 5.49 -24.06 -55.42
N LYS A 270 4.45 -24.82 -55.79
CA LYS A 270 4.59 -26.09 -56.55
C LYS A 270 5.19 -25.85 -57.93
N ASP A 271 4.74 -24.83 -58.64
CA ASP A 271 5.26 -24.48 -59.98
C ASP A 271 6.74 -24.05 -59.91
N LEU A 272 7.18 -23.49 -58.83
CA LEU A 272 8.57 -23.10 -58.54
C LEU A 272 9.41 -24.20 -57.90
N GLY A 273 8.86 -25.39 -57.72
CA GLY A 273 9.56 -26.55 -57.11
C GLY A 273 9.84 -26.43 -55.63
N VAL A 274 9.18 -25.45 -54.93
CA VAL A 274 9.37 -25.25 -53.49
C VAL A 274 8.39 -26.11 -52.70
N SER A 275 8.92 -26.98 -51.84
CA SER A 275 8.08 -27.81 -50.98
C SER A 275 7.44 -26.96 -49.86
N THR A 276 6.12 -27.03 -49.74
CA THR A 276 5.35 -26.42 -48.62
C THR A 276 5.04 -27.43 -47.52
N LYS A 277 5.66 -28.61 -47.53
CA LYS A 277 5.62 -29.56 -46.41
C LYS A 277 6.68 -29.15 -45.39
N SER A 278 6.25 -28.73 -44.20
CA SER A 278 7.07 -28.70 -43.00
C SER A 278 6.96 -30.02 -42.25
#